data_779cb98f877031abf8fcfa1ae070c520
#
_entry.id   779cb98f877031abf8fcfa1ae070c520
#
_cell.length_a   1.000
_cell.length_b   1.000
_cell.length_c   1.000
_cell.angle_alpha   90.00
_cell.angle_beta   90.00
_cell.angle_gamma   90.00
#
_symmetry.space_group_name_H-M   'P 1'
#
loop_
_entity.id
_entity.type
_entity.pdbx_description
1 polymer ?
#
loop_
_entity_poly.entity_id
_entity_poly.type
_entity_poly.pdbx_seq_one_letter_code
_entity_poly.pdbx_strand_id
1 'polypeptide(L)'
;MNSGTFRRSAVWIFFLFCITGLYAQSNIRGVLRDQKTGEPLIGATVLIKNTTQGTITDFEGAFILKTDLKLPVTLEFRYSGYAGSELSYSENNKNIQVTMEEEFIQMDVIEVSGTRISDKQKESPLTVESMDLLAIKETPAVNFYSGLGALKDVDLTTASLGFTIINTRGFNSTNPVRSLQLIDGVDNQSPGLNFSLGNFLGASELDVLKVDLVVGASSAFYGPNAFNGVISMETKNPFIHKGLSATVKVGERNLLEGAVRWADAFKNKKGNEVFAYKLNFFGFRAHDWEADNREPVYNSISAKNNPGGYDAVNVYGDEYQLEFDQRLSVATYPGLGIFHRRGYSEKDIVDYNSYNFKTNAAFHFRTRPSKGFASPEIILSTNAGGGTTVFQGDNRYSLRNIRFYQHRIEWQKKDQYFLRFYATHENAGDSYDPYFTAIKLQDYASSNPDWFTAYSNDWVLNAVPVIKGWEGYPKITDYLGRPDDYKKALNEFLALHSDSLTVFHEHSQIVANKGNFLGTTKDFLVPGTPEFDKQFKEITGRIAYSEGGTRFYDRSALMHSQGEYQFKDLYSNNWINELSLTVGASGRVYLPNSKGSILLDTGTANINTWEYGIYAGPTLNVMQNKLRFNVTMRMD
;
A
#
# COMPACT_ATOMS: atom_id res chain seq x y z
N MET A 1 72.53 1.64 48.50
CA MET A 1 72.06 0.53 49.30
C MET A 1 70.57 0.31 49.02
N ASN A 2 70.35 -0.76 48.45
CA ASN A 2 69.18 -1.68 48.28
C ASN A 2 67.98 -1.22 47.45
N SER A 3 68.14 -1.50 46.17
CA SER A 3 67.02 -1.58 45.15
C SER A 3 66.54 -3.01 44.88
N GLY A 4 66.69 -3.92 45.85
CA GLY A 4 66.46 -5.39 45.63
C GLY A 4 65.15 -5.97 46.18
N THR A 5 64.44 -5.26 47.04
CA THR A 5 63.29 -5.82 47.77
C THR A 5 61.93 -5.46 47.20
N PHE A 6 61.83 -4.47 46.32
CA PHE A 6 60.54 -4.04 45.74
C PHE A 6 60.12 -4.88 44.48
N ARG A 7 61.06 -5.62 43.88
CA ARG A 7 60.76 -6.41 42.68
C ARG A 7 60.21 -7.83 42.94
N ARG A 8 60.38 -8.34 44.16
CA ARG A 8 59.88 -9.70 44.51
C ARG A 8 58.44 -9.69 45.04
N SER A 9 57.97 -8.62 45.59
CA SER A 9 56.58 -8.49 46.08
C SER A 9 55.59 -8.22 44.96
N ALA A 10 55.99 -7.59 43.87
CA ALA A 10 55.10 -7.31 42.71
C ALA A 10 54.80 -8.56 41.87
N VAL A 11 55.71 -9.55 41.85
CA VAL A 11 55.48 -10.82 41.10
C VAL A 11 54.50 -11.72 41.84
N TRP A 12 54.47 -11.72 43.17
CA TRP A 12 53.49 -12.49 43.94
C TRP A 12 52.09 -11.89 43.96
N ILE A 13 51.93 -10.57 43.84
CA ILE A 13 50.64 -9.87 43.72
C ILE A 13 50.06 -10.10 42.32
N PHE A 14 50.89 -10.21 41.26
CA PHE A 14 50.43 -10.55 39.91
C PHE A 14 49.99 -11.99 39.75
N PHE A 15 50.57 -12.94 40.55
CA PHE A 15 50.14 -14.34 40.54
C PHE A 15 48.89 -14.60 41.39
N LEU A 16 48.57 -13.71 42.36
CA LEU A 16 47.35 -13.85 43.15
C LEU A 16 46.10 -13.26 42.41
N PHE A 17 46.30 -12.44 41.40
CA PHE A 17 45.18 -11.87 40.60
C PHE A 17 44.79 -12.69 39.35
N CYS A 18 45.54 -13.75 39.05
CA CYS A 18 45.25 -14.69 37.95
C CYS A 18 44.42 -15.92 38.34
N ILE A 19 43.91 -15.98 39.56
CA ILE A 19 42.90 -16.98 39.95
C ILE A 19 41.51 -16.33 39.87
N THR A 20 41.17 -15.70 38.73
CA THR A 20 39.78 -15.52 38.40
C THR A 20 39.24 -16.83 37.89
N GLY A 21 38.26 -17.38 38.59
CA GLY A 21 37.72 -18.70 38.43
C GLY A 21 37.48 -19.10 36.98
N LEU A 22 38.03 -20.22 36.58
CA LEU A 22 37.58 -21.00 35.44
C LEU A 22 36.14 -21.41 35.74
N TYR A 23 35.17 -20.59 35.37
CA TYR A 23 33.79 -21.05 35.27
C TYR A 23 33.76 -22.08 34.14
N ALA A 24 33.56 -23.34 34.47
CA ALA A 24 33.34 -24.39 33.48
C ALA A 24 32.05 -24.10 32.72
N GLN A 25 32.18 -23.60 31.52
CA GLN A 25 31.05 -23.33 30.64
C GLN A 25 30.45 -24.67 30.18
N SER A 26 29.20 -24.93 30.50
CA SER A 26 28.47 -26.12 30.07
C SER A 26 27.89 -25.89 28.67
N ASN A 27 28.08 -26.87 27.76
CA ASN A 27 27.53 -26.88 26.44
C ASN A 27 26.36 -27.88 26.37
N ILE A 28 25.16 -27.41 26.23
CA ILE A 28 23.95 -28.22 26.06
C ILE A 28 23.70 -28.33 24.56
N ARG A 29 23.58 -29.56 24.06
CA ARG A 29 23.36 -29.82 22.63
C ARG A 29 22.16 -30.74 22.45
N GLY A 30 21.43 -30.51 21.35
CA GLY A 30 20.30 -31.36 21.02
C GLY A 30 19.73 -31.09 19.66
N VAL A 31 18.67 -31.83 19.32
CA VAL A 31 17.91 -31.69 18.08
C VAL A 31 16.44 -31.66 18.42
N LEU A 32 15.70 -30.71 17.81
CA LEU A 32 14.26 -30.64 17.87
C LEU A 32 13.63 -31.15 16.58
N ARG A 33 12.63 -32.00 16.72
CA ARG A 33 11.88 -32.57 15.59
C ARG A 33 10.40 -32.57 15.85
N ASP A 34 9.64 -32.54 14.76
CA ASP A 34 8.19 -32.80 14.80
C ASP A 34 7.93 -34.26 15.24
N GLN A 35 6.95 -34.45 16.11
CA GLN A 35 6.64 -35.78 16.67
C GLN A 35 6.01 -36.73 15.65
N LYS A 36 5.25 -36.21 14.69
CA LYS A 36 4.54 -37.01 13.69
C LYS A 36 5.34 -37.24 12.42
N THR A 37 5.95 -36.17 11.90
CA THR A 37 6.66 -36.20 10.61
C THR A 37 8.13 -36.55 10.77
N GLY A 38 8.73 -36.32 11.96
CA GLY A 38 10.16 -36.44 12.19
C GLY A 38 10.99 -35.32 11.56
N GLU A 39 10.38 -34.35 10.93
CA GLU A 39 11.05 -33.21 10.29
C GLU A 39 11.74 -32.30 11.32
N PRO A 40 12.88 -31.67 10.97
CA PRO A 40 13.57 -30.76 11.87
C PRO A 40 12.77 -29.47 12.08
N LEU A 41 12.67 -29.00 13.32
CA LEU A 41 12.02 -27.72 13.66
C LEU A 41 13.05 -26.60 13.59
N ILE A 42 13.07 -25.89 12.47
CA ILE A 42 14.03 -24.83 12.14
C ILE A 42 13.62 -23.52 12.81
N GLY A 43 14.56 -22.86 13.53
CA GLY A 43 14.30 -21.58 14.19
C GLY A 43 13.46 -21.68 15.47
N ALA A 44 13.30 -22.89 16.01
CA ALA A 44 12.67 -23.10 17.32
C ALA A 44 13.53 -22.48 18.43
N THR A 45 12.89 -21.86 19.41
CA THR A 45 13.56 -21.21 20.54
C THR A 45 13.81 -22.19 21.66
N VAL A 46 15.05 -22.22 22.17
CA VAL A 46 15.46 -23.02 23.32
C VAL A 46 15.95 -22.08 24.41
N LEU A 47 15.29 -22.04 25.56
CA LEU A 47 15.58 -21.14 26.66
C LEU A 47 15.85 -21.93 27.93
N ILE A 48 16.72 -21.41 28.82
CA ILE A 48 16.77 -21.90 30.19
C ILE A 48 15.66 -21.21 30.98
N LYS A 49 14.77 -22.00 31.56
CA LYS A 49 13.59 -21.53 32.29
C LYS A 49 13.96 -20.48 33.35
N ASN A 50 13.20 -19.42 33.42
CA ASN A 50 13.41 -18.27 34.34
C ASN A 50 14.71 -17.49 34.10
N THR A 51 15.34 -17.59 32.92
CA THR A 51 16.50 -16.78 32.53
C THR A 51 16.31 -16.17 31.15
N THR A 52 17.23 -15.29 30.75
CA THR A 52 17.31 -14.74 29.38
C THR A 52 18.30 -15.50 28.51
N GLN A 53 18.91 -16.59 29.01
CA GLN A 53 19.88 -17.38 28.25
C GLN A 53 19.14 -18.36 27.33
N GLY A 54 19.40 -18.27 26.02
CA GLY A 54 18.75 -19.11 25.03
C GLY A 54 19.50 -19.16 23.71
N THR A 55 19.00 -20.01 22.81
CA THR A 55 19.48 -20.19 21.44
C THR A 55 18.30 -20.55 20.53
N ILE A 56 18.56 -20.63 19.23
CA ILE A 56 17.59 -21.11 18.24
C ILE A 56 18.15 -22.33 17.52
N THR A 57 17.29 -23.16 16.98
CA THR A 57 17.68 -24.33 16.17
C THR A 57 18.06 -23.91 14.75
N ASP A 58 19.02 -24.63 14.18
CA ASP A 58 19.50 -24.49 12.80
C ASP A 58 18.62 -25.24 11.79
N PHE A 59 19.09 -25.33 10.52
CA PHE A 59 18.37 -25.98 9.41
C PHE A 59 18.19 -27.51 9.60
N GLU A 60 18.96 -28.13 10.48
CA GLU A 60 18.83 -29.55 10.82
C GLU A 60 18.03 -29.76 12.12
N GLY A 61 17.47 -28.65 12.67
CA GLY A 61 16.79 -28.65 13.97
C GLY A 61 17.76 -28.75 15.15
N ALA A 62 19.07 -28.66 14.92
CA ALA A 62 20.08 -28.78 15.97
C ALA A 62 20.30 -27.46 16.68
N PHE A 63 20.64 -27.51 17.98
CA PHE A 63 20.98 -26.35 18.78
C PHE A 63 22.20 -26.60 19.68
N ILE A 64 22.90 -25.51 19.98
CA ILE A 64 23.97 -25.48 20.98
C ILE A 64 23.71 -24.32 21.91
N LEU A 65 23.43 -24.57 23.17
CA LEU A 65 23.24 -23.59 24.22
C LEU A 65 24.42 -23.58 25.17
N LYS A 66 25.13 -22.49 25.25
CA LYS A 66 26.26 -22.30 26.19
C LYS A 66 25.74 -21.58 27.44
N THR A 67 26.04 -22.15 28.59
CA THR A 67 25.64 -21.58 29.87
C THR A 67 26.74 -21.74 30.92
N ASP A 68 26.79 -20.78 31.82
CA ASP A 68 27.62 -20.74 33.02
C ASP A 68 26.85 -21.16 34.29
N LEU A 69 25.57 -21.47 34.14
CA LEU A 69 24.74 -21.96 35.24
C LEU A 69 25.10 -23.37 35.63
N LYS A 70 25.00 -23.68 36.93
CA LYS A 70 25.21 -25.01 37.47
C LYS A 70 24.04 -25.92 37.07
N LEU A 71 24.37 -27.10 36.55
CA LEU A 71 23.39 -28.17 36.29
C LEU A 71 22.84 -28.75 37.62
N PRO A 72 21.58 -29.18 37.67
CA PRO A 72 20.62 -29.30 36.56
C PRO A 72 19.92 -27.98 36.23
N VAL A 73 19.59 -27.77 34.92
CA VAL A 73 18.77 -26.68 34.42
C VAL A 73 17.55 -27.22 33.71
N THR A 74 16.44 -26.50 33.75
CA THR A 74 15.26 -26.83 32.95
C THR A 74 15.29 -26.04 31.67
N LEU A 75 15.26 -26.72 30.53
CA LEU A 75 15.15 -26.15 29.19
C LEU A 75 13.69 -26.04 28.83
N GLU A 76 13.33 -24.94 28.24
CA GLU A 76 12.01 -24.67 27.68
C GLU A 76 12.13 -24.50 26.17
N PHE A 77 11.38 -25.33 25.43
CA PHE A 77 11.35 -25.33 23.97
C PHE A 77 10.05 -24.69 23.50
N ARG A 78 10.17 -23.73 22.59
CA ARG A 78 9.01 -23.02 22.01
C ARG A 78 9.16 -22.96 20.50
N TYR A 79 8.11 -23.32 19.80
CA TYR A 79 8.01 -23.17 18.37
C TYR A 79 6.58 -22.79 17.99
N SER A 80 6.42 -21.90 17.01
CA SER A 80 5.08 -21.43 16.63
C SER A 80 4.25 -22.57 16.04
N GLY A 81 3.08 -22.83 16.61
CA GLY A 81 2.22 -23.95 16.20
C GLY A 81 2.50 -25.27 16.93
N TYR A 82 3.36 -25.26 17.95
CA TYR A 82 3.71 -26.47 18.74
C TYR A 82 3.50 -26.25 20.23
N ALA A 83 3.09 -27.31 20.92
CA ALA A 83 2.99 -27.32 22.38
C ALA A 83 4.37 -27.04 23.00
N GLY A 84 4.41 -26.08 23.93
CA GLY A 84 5.64 -25.81 24.67
C GLY A 84 6.10 -27.05 25.43
N SER A 85 7.36 -27.47 25.28
CA SER A 85 7.95 -28.63 25.94
C SER A 85 9.02 -28.20 26.94
N GLU A 86 9.08 -28.86 28.07
CA GLU A 86 10.12 -28.63 29.09
C GLU A 86 10.92 -29.92 29.34
N LEU A 87 12.24 -29.77 29.47
CA LEU A 87 13.13 -30.88 29.79
C LEU A 87 14.15 -30.48 30.85
N SER A 88 14.29 -31.29 31.92
CA SER A 88 15.35 -31.10 32.91
C SER A 88 16.65 -31.71 32.38
N TYR A 89 17.71 -30.91 32.33
CA TYR A 89 19.04 -31.33 31.84
C TYR A 89 20.05 -31.33 32.97
N SER A 90 20.61 -32.52 33.26
CA SER A 90 21.50 -32.73 34.40
C SER A 90 22.92 -33.16 34.05
N GLU A 91 23.15 -33.63 32.80
CA GLU A 91 24.44 -34.17 32.38
C GLU A 91 25.08 -33.31 31.30
N ASN A 92 26.35 -32.94 31.49
CA ASN A 92 27.09 -32.15 30.50
C ASN A 92 27.47 -33.01 29.28
N ASN A 93 27.44 -32.42 28.08
CA ASN A 93 27.81 -33.04 26.79
C ASN A 93 26.92 -34.20 26.27
N LYS A 94 25.74 -34.42 26.81
CA LYS A 94 24.78 -35.37 26.26
C LYS A 94 23.92 -34.71 25.19
N ASN A 95 23.89 -35.24 23.97
CA ASN A 95 22.96 -34.79 22.94
C ASN A 95 21.54 -35.24 23.31
N ILE A 96 20.63 -34.27 23.40
CA ILE A 96 19.21 -34.52 23.67
C ILE A 96 18.42 -34.51 22.37
N GLN A 97 17.48 -35.43 22.28
CA GLN A 97 16.47 -35.41 21.24
C GLN A 97 15.14 -34.97 21.86
N VAL A 98 14.56 -33.94 21.35
CA VAL A 98 13.27 -33.44 21.79
C VAL A 98 12.32 -33.50 20.61
N THR A 99 11.18 -34.11 20.82
CA THR A 99 10.07 -34.04 19.87
C THR A 99 9.02 -33.10 20.41
N MET A 100 8.50 -32.22 19.56
CA MET A 100 7.39 -31.36 19.90
C MET A 100 6.16 -31.81 19.13
N GLU A 101 5.04 -31.84 19.82
CA GLU A 101 3.75 -32.12 19.21
C GLU A 101 3.18 -30.83 18.66
N GLU A 102 2.71 -30.87 17.41
CA GLU A 102 1.90 -29.76 16.92
C GLU A 102 0.77 -29.53 17.91
N GLU A 103 0.84 -28.47 18.61
CA GLU A 103 -0.32 -27.96 19.31
C GLU A 103 -1.22 -27.36 18.24
N PHE A 104 -2.12 -28.18 17.70
CA PHE A 104 -3.37 -27.62 17.31
C PHE A 104 -3.94 -27.05 18.61
N ILE A 105 -3.53 -25.83 18.98
CA ILE A 105 -4.46 -25.01 19.71
C ILE A 105 -5.68 -25.11 18.80
N GLN A 106 -6.68 -25.89 19.21
CA GLN A 106 -8.03 -25.60 18.86
C GLN A 106 -8.29 -24.22 19.47
N MET A 107 -7.66 -23.20 18.90
CA MET A 107 -8.35 -21.95 18.73
C MET A 107 -9.55 -22.40 17.96
N ASP A 108 -10.72 -22.39 18.61
CA ASP A 108 -11.98 -22.40 17.89
C ASP A 108 -11.71 -21.67 16.61
N VAL A 109 -11.76 -22.38 15.48
CA VAL A 109 -11.35 -21.88 14.18
C VAL A 109 -12.02 -20.53 14.11
N ILE A 110 -11.25 -19.44 14.12
CA ILE A 110 -11.81 -18.11 14.04
C ILE A 110 -12.26 -18.01 12.59
N GLU A 111 -13.42 -18.55 12.33
CA GLU A 111 -14.09 -18.45 11.05
C GLU A 111 -14.57 -17.01 10.96
N VAL A 112 -13.96 -16.27 10.06
CA VAL A 112 -14.51 -14.98 9.69
C VAL A 112 -15.77 -15.25 8.89
N SER A 113 -16.90 -14.87 9.40
CA SER A 113 -18.17 -15.04 8.70
C SER A 113 -18.47 -13.82 7.83
N GLY A 114 -19.39 -13.96 6.88
CA GLY A 114 -19.97 -12.85 6.14
C GLY A 114 -20.66 -11.81 7.04
N THR A 115 -20.80 -12.07 8.33
CA THR A 115 -21.15 -11.13 9.39
C THR A 115 -19.89 -10.58 10.02
N ARG A 116 -19.88 -9.30 10.42
CA ARG A 116 -18.72 -8.65 11.06
C ARG A 116 -18.34 -9.24 12.41
N ILE A 117 -19.15 -10.11 12.98
CA ILE A 117 -18.98 -10.70 14.32
C ILE A 117 -18.72 -12.20 14.29
N SER A 118 -19.29 -12.97 13.37
CA SER A 118 -19.32 -14.42 13.48
C SER A 118 -18.46 -15.17 12.49
N ASP A 119 -18.00 -16.32 12.92
CA ASP A 119 -16.97 -17.17 12.34
C ASP A 119 -17.43 -18.09 11.21
N LYS A 120 -18.59 -17.83 10.59
CA LYS A 120 -19.22 -18.80 9.68
C LYS A 120 -19.06 -18.46 8.19
N GLN A 121 -17.86 -18.01 7.80
CA GLN A 121 -17.59 -17.69 6.39
C GLN A 121 -17.70 -18.90 5.47
N LYS A 122 -17.25 -20.07 5.91
CA LYS A 122 -17.37 -21.29 5.12
C LYS A 122 -18.81 -21.73 4.89
N GLU A 123 -19.74 -21.25 5.70
CA GLU A 123 -21.17 -21.50 5.59
C GLU A 123 -21.91 -20.33 4.90
N SER A 124 -21.19 -19.26 4.53
CA SER A 124 -21.74 -18.13 3.80
C SER A 124 -22.00 -18.52 2.33
N PRO A 125 -23.08 -18.06 1.72
CA PRO A 125 -23.28 -18.22 0.27
C PRO A 125 -22.28 -17.42 -0.57
N LEU A 126 -21.44 -16.62 0.06
CA LEU A 126 -20.37 -15.84 -0.56
C LEU A 126 -19.08 -16.67 -0.62
N THR A 127 -18.36 -16.58 -1.74
CA THR A 127 -17.04 -17.18 -1.86
C THR A 127 -16.06 -16.36 -1.00
N VAL A 128 -15.40 -17.03 -0.08
CA VAL A 128 -14.38 -16.41 0.78
C VAL A 128 -13.08 -17.17 0.60
N GLU A 129 -12.05 -16.43 0.20
CA GLU A 129 -10.68 -16.93 0.14
C GLU A 129 -9.91 -16.35 1.33
N SER A 130 -9.08 -17.15 1.97
CA SER A 130 -8.37 -16.73 3.19
C SER A 130 -6.87 -16.99 3.06
N MET A 131 -6.07 -16.03 3.50
CA MET A 131 -4.64 -16.19 3.79
C MET A 131 -4.46 -16.22 5.31
N ASP A 132 -4.00 -17.34 5.82
CA ASP A 132 -3.66 -17.48 7.23
C ASP A 132 -2.23 -16.97 7.52
N LEU A 133 -1.82 -17.07 8.78
CA LEU A 133 -0.51 -16.60 9.23
C LEU A 133 0.65 -17.30 8.49
N LEU A 134 0.50 -18.57 8.13
CA LEU A 134 1.54 -19.32 7.42
C LEU A 134 1.64 -18.85 5.97
N ALA A 135 0.51 -18.78 5.28
CA ALA A 135 0.44 -18.27 3.92
C ALA A 135 0.99 -16.83 3.79
N ILE A 136 0.71 -15.97 4.79
CA ILE A 136 1.26 -14.60 4.84
C ILE A 136 2.78 -14.61 4.97
N LYS A 137 3.34 -15.49 5.82
CA LYS A 137 4.79 -15.60 6.04
C LYS A 137 5.55 -16.22 4.86
N GLU A 138 4.93 -17.17 4.17
CA GLU A 138 5.53 -17.91 3.06
C GLU A 138 5.32 -17.25 1.71
N THR A 139 4.57 -16.16 1.68
CA THR A 139 4.31 -15.42 0.45
C THR A 139 5.61 -14.91 -0.17
N PRO A 140 5.97 -15.36 -1.41
CA PRO A 140 7.19 -14.95 -2.08
C PRO A 140 7.01 -13.58 -2.77
N ALA A 141 6.50 -12.60 -2.05
CA ALA A 141 6.21 -11.26 -2.53
C ALA A 141 6.85 -10.21 -1.61
N VAL A 142 7.02 -9.00 -2.11
CA VAL A 142 7.59 -7.88 -1.35
C VAL A 142 6.77 -7.62 -0.08
N ASN A 143 5.45 -7.76 -0.18
CA ASN A 143 4.53 -7.64 0.95
C ASN A 143 3.33 -8.59 0.77
N PHE A 144 2.58 -8.84 1.84
CA PHE A 144 1.44 -9.76 1.80
C PHE A 144 0.28 -9.27 0.90
N TYR A 145 0.16 -7.97 0.65
CA TYR A 145 -0.82 -7.43 -0.30
C TYR A 145 -0.59 -7.96 -1.71
N SER A 146 0.66 -7.98 -2.15
CA SER A 146 1.02 -8.59 -3.43
C SER A 146 0.80 -10.11 -3.42
N GLY A 147 0.86 -10.73 -2.25
CA GLY A 147 0.54 -12.15 -2.06
C GLY A 147 -0.92 -12.50 -2.30
N LEU A 148 -1.84 -11.54 -2.13
CA LEU A 148 -3.27 -11.76 -2.40
C LEU A 148 -3.56 -12.12 -3.87
N GLY A 149 -2.64 -11.79 -4.79
CA GLY A 149 -2.73 -12.23 -6.19
C GLY A 149 -2.62 -13.75 -6.41
N ALA A 150 -2.21 -14.51 -5.40
CA ALA A 150 -2.23 -15.96 -5.44
C ALA A 150 -3.62 -16.55 -5.12
N LEU A 151 -4.55 -15.75 -4.60
CA LEU A 151 -5.92 -16.18 -4.34
C LEU A 151 -6.71 -16.26 -5.64
N LYS A 152 -7.71 -17.13 -5.66
CA LYS A 152 -8.55 -17.35 -6.82
C LYS A 152 -9.36 -16.10 -7.19
N ASP A 153 -9.48 -15.82 -8.48
CA ASP A 153 -10.23 -14.70 -9.05
C ASP A 153 -9.73 -13.31 -8.57
N VAL A 154 -8.46 -13.20 -8.23
CA VAL A 154 -7.80 -11.95 -7.86
C VAL A 154 -6.83 -11.50 -8.94
N ASP A 155 -7.02 -10.28 -9.41
CA ASP A 155 -6.13 -9.59 -10.33
C ASP A 155 -5.45 -8.43 -9.60
N LEU A 156 -4.14 -8.29 -9.77
CA LEU A 156 -3.37 -7.21 -9.19
C LEU A 156 -2.99 -6.18 -10.25
N THR A 157 -3.20 -4.92 -9.94
CA THR A 157 -2.63 -3.79 -10.69
C THR A 157 -1.65 -3.06 -9.80
N THR A 158 -0.36 -3.19 -10.10
CA THR A 158 0.72 -2.59 -9.30
C THR A 158 1.19 -1.30 -9.96
N ALA A 159 0.88 -0.17 -9.35
CA ALA A 159 1.29 1.15 -9.82
C ALA A 159 2.70 1.51 -9.35
N SER A 160 3.12 1.01 -8.19
CA SER A 160 4.40 1.28 -7.55
C SER A 160 4.70 0.21 -6.49
N LEU A 161 5.90 0.21 -5.92
CA LEU A 161 6.24 -0.66 -4.77
C LEU A 161 5.32 -0.45 -3.58
N GLY A 162 4.86 0.77 -3.36
CA GLY A 162 3.98 1.14 -2.24
C GLY A 162 2.49 0.97 -2.53
N PHE A 163 2.09 0.76 -3.78
CA PHE A 163 0.69 0.81 -4.16
C PHE A 163 0.29 -0.32 -5.12
N THR A 164 -0.40 -1.30 -4.56
CA THR A 164 -1.00 -2.41 -5.32
C THR A 164 -2.51 -2.37 -5.14
N ILE A 165 -3.23 -2.36 -6.25
CA ILE A 165 -4.68 -2.37 -6.31
C ILE A 165 -5.12 -3.81 -6.50
N ILE A 166 -6.08 -4.23 -5.68
CA ILE A 166 -6.65 -5.56 -5.70
C ILE A 166 -8.01 -5.49 -6.38
N ASN A 167 -8.13 -6.20 -7.47
CA ASN A 167 -9.37 -6.37 -8.24
C ASN A 167 -9.85 -7.81 -8.14
N THR A 168 -11.15 -8.03 -8.27
CA THR A 168 -11.72 -9.37 -8.22
C THR A 168 -12.68 -9.62 -9.36
N ARG A 169 -12.80 -10.87 -9.82
CA ARG A 169 -13.76 -11.33 -10.84
C ARG A 169 -13.62 -10.62 -12.19
N GLY A 170 -12.43 -10.18 -12.57
CA GLY A 170 -12.20 -9.49 -13.84
C GLY A 170 -12.76 -8.05 -13.90
N PHE A 171 -13.27 -7.49 -12.81
CA PHE A 171 -13.67 -6.07 -12.73
C PHE A 171 -12.44 -5.21 -12.45
N ASN A 172 -11.52 -5.18 -13.42
CA ASN A 172 -10.24 -4.50 -13.27
C ASN A 172 -10.41 -2.98 -13.33
N SER A 173 -9.75 -2.30 -12.40
CA SER A 173 -9.71 -0.86 -12.32
C SER A 173 -8.35 -0.42 -11.81
N THR A 174 -7.87 0.72 -12.28
CA THR A 174 -6.71 1.41 -11.70
C THR A 174 -7.07 2.24 -10.48
N ASN A 175 -8.38 2.42 -10.24
CA ASN A 175 -8.89 3.15 -9.08
C ASN A 175 -9.54 2.18 -8.07
N PRO A 176 -8.99 2.05 -6.83
CA PRO A 176 -9.42 1.04 -5.84
C PRO A 176 -10.73 1.40 -5.09
N VAL A 177 -11.56 2.29 -5.61
CA VAL A 177 -12.78 2.79 -4.93
C VAL A 177 -13.90 1.76 -4.78
N ARG A 178 -13.81 0.60 -5.44
CA ARG A 178 -14.88 -0.41 -5.44
C ARG A 178 -14.60 -1.63 -4.56
N SER A 179 -13.43 -1.70 -3.94
CA SER A 179 -13.04 -2.77 -3.02
C SER A 179 -12.90 -2.20 -1.62
N LEU A 180 -13.75 -2.66 -0.71
CA LEU A 180 -13.70 -2.23 0.68
C LEU A 180 -12.56 -2.94 1.40
N GLN A 181 -11.66 -2.19 2.00
CA GLN A 181 -10.58 -2.74 2.82
C GLN A 181 -10.82 -2.43 4.30
N LEU A 182 -10.85 -3.46 5.12
CA LEU A 182 -11.07 -3.37 6.55
C LEU A 182 -9.86 -3.89 7.32
N ILE A 183 -9.47 -3.18 8.38
CA ILE A 183 -8.49 -3.64 9.37
C ILE A 183 -9.18 -3.65 10.73
N ASP A 184 -9.35 -4.83 11.32
CA ASP A 184 -10.16 -5.03 12.52
C ASP A 184 -11.55 -4.38 12.40
N GLY A 185 -12.15 -4.46 11.20
CA GLY A 185 -13.48 -3.92 10.90
C GLY A 185 -13.55 -2.40 10.73
N VAL A 186 -12.42 -1.69 10.71
CA VAL A 186 -12.32 -0.26 10.43
C VAL A 186 -11.95 -0.06 8.97
N ASP A 187 -12.66 0.85 8.29
CA ASP A 187 -12.43 1.16 6.89
C ASP A 187 -11.05 1.80 6.69
N ASN A 188 -10.25 1.20 5.81
CA ASN A 188 -8.90 1.64 5.47
C ASN A 188 -8.90 2.50 4.20
N GLN A 189 -9.79 3.47 4.14
CA GLN A 189 -9.97 4.38 3.01
C GLN A 189 -9.57 5.81 3.38
N SER A 190 -9.01 6.53 2.40
CA SER A 190 -8.75 7.96 2.48
C SER A 190 -10.08 8.73 2.42
N PRO A 191 -10.40 9.59 3.41
CA PRO A 191 -11.67 10.30 3.45
C PRO A 191 -11.94 11.26 2.30
N GLY A 192 -10.93 11.96 1.79
CA GLY A 192 -11.09 12.98 0.75
C GLY A 192 -10.55 12.54 -0.59
N LEU A 193 -9.37 11.93 -0.63
CA LEU A 193 -8.75 11.39 -1.86
C LEU A 193 -9.51 10.17 -2.40
N ASN A 194 -10.41 9.60 -1.59
CA ASN A 194 -11.34 8.51 -1.93
C ASN A 194 -10.66 7.30 -2.59
N PHE A 195 -9.55 6.85 -2.05
CA PHE A 195 -8.91 5.61 -2.45
C PHE A 195 -8.60 4.72 -1.24
N SER A 196 -8.53 3.42 -1.48
CA SER A 196 -8.10 2.48 -0.46
C SER A 196 -6.62 2.68 -0.14
N LEU A 197 -6.29 2.85 1.15
CA LEU A 197 -4.93 3.13 1.60
C LEU A 197 -3.96 1.95 1.43
N GLY A 198 -4.50 0.76 1.09
CA GLY A 198 -3.70 -0.41 0.86
C GLY A 198 -2.74 -0.68 2.01
N ASN A 199 -1.46 -0.76 1.68
CA ASN A 199 -0.41 -0.99 2.66
C ASN A 199 0.12 0.29 3.35
N PHE A 200 -0.45 1.48 3.07
CA PHE A 200 0.04 2.75 3.64
C PHE A 200 -0.31 2.97 5.10
N LEU A 201 -1.48 2.50 5.54
CA LEU A 201 -1.96 2.60 6.92
C LEU A 201 -2.35 1.20 7.41
N GLY A 202 -2.27 0.96 8.72
CA GLY A 202 -2.74 -0.25 9.35
C GLY A 202 -1.65 -1.19 9.81
N ALA A 203 -1.91 -2.49 9.77
CA ALA A 203 -1.04 -3.48 10.37
C ALA A 203 0.22 -3.77 9.55
N SER A 204 1.35 -3.99 10.22
CA SER A 204 2.51 -4.64 9.60
C SER A 204 2.28 -6.15 9.48
N GLU A 205 3.03 -6.83 8.63
CA GLU A 205 2.97 -8.29 8.49
C GLU A 205 3.15 -9.03 9.83
N LEU A 206 3.94 -8.47 10.74
CA LEU A 206 4.14 -9.05 12.07
C LEU A 206 2.89 -9.07 12.93
N ASP A 207 1.92 -8.18 12.68
CA ASP A 207 0.68 -8.07 13.47
C ASP A 207 -0.56 -8.64 12.75
N VAL A 208 -0.49 -8.93 11.46
CA VAL A 208 -1.60 -9.58 10.73
C VAL A 208 -1.69 -11.04 11.16
N LEU A 209 -2.89 -11.45 11.54
CA LEU A 209 -3.22 -12.84 11.87
C LEU A 209 -3.78 -13.56 10.64
N LYS A 210 -4.70 -12.90 9.93
CA LYS A 210 -5.45 -13.46 8.82
C LYS A 210 -5.92 -12.35 7.89
N VAL A 211 -6.01 -12.66 6.61
CA VAL A 211 -6.64 -11.82 5.59
C VAL A 211 -7.71 -12.63 4.89
N ASP A 212 -8.93 -12.16 4.94
CA ASP A 212 -10.07 -12.76 4.24
C ASP A 212 -10.48 -11.87 3.08
N LEU A 213 -10.60 -12.46 1.91
CA LEU A 213 -11.15 -11.85 0.72
C LEU A 213 -12.56 -12.40 0.49
N VAL A 214 -13.57 -11.58 0.75
CA VAL A 214 -14.96 -11.87 0.42
C VAL A 214 -15.19 -11.42 -1.02
N VAL A 215 -15.33 -12.38 -1.94
CA VAL A 215 -15.43 -12.10 -3.37
C VAL A 215 -16.87 -11.76 -3.74
N GLY A 216 -17.05 -10.63 -4.44
CA GLY A 216 -18.35 -10.19 -4.96
C GLY A 216 -19.06 -9.17 -4.07
N ALA A 217 -20.31 -8.87 -4.42
CA ALA A 217 -21.10 -7.85 -3.74
C ALA A 217 -21.49 -8.31 -2.33
N SER A 218 -20.93 -7.65 -1.31
CA SER A 218 -21.14 -7.96 0.10
C SER A 218 -21.78 -6.78 0.88
N SER A 219 -22.46 -5.89 0.16
CA SER A 219 -22.98 -4.64 0.72
C SER A 219 -24.00 -4.82 1.82
N ALA A 220 -24.71 -5.96 1.89
CA ALA A 220 -25.71 -6.20 2.93
C ALA A 220 -25.16 -6.08 4.35
N PHE A 221 -23.96 -6.60 4.63
CA PHE A 221 -23.32 -6.48 5.94
C PHE A 221 -22.30 -5.34 6.01
N TYR A 222 -21.58 -5.09 4.91
CA TYR A 222 -20.45 -4.19 4.91
C TYR A 222 -20.79 -2.76 4.46
N GLY A 223 -21.96 -2.58 3.80
CA GLY A 223 -22.41 -1.29 3.33
C GLY A 223 -21.82 -0.88 1.97
N PRO A 224 -21.91 0.40 1.64
CA PRO A 224 -21.37 0.93 0.38
C PRO A 224 -19.89 0.62 0.16
N ASN A 225 -19.42 0.66 -1.09
CA ASN A 225 -18.06 0.35 -1.54
C ASN A 225 -17.68 -1.15 -1.53
N ALA A 226 -18.51 -2.06 -1.03
CA ALA A 226 -18.28 -3.51 -1.06
C ALA A 226 -18.78 -4.16 -2.38
N PHE A 227 -18.59 -3.50 -3.53
CA PHE A 227 -19.11 -3.95 -4.82
C PHE A 227 -18.22 -5.04 -5.45
N ASN A 228 -16.90 -4.81 -5.48
CA ASN A 228 -15.94 -5.79 -6.02
C ASN A 228 -15.47 -6.80 -4.95
N GLY A 229 -15.93 -6.65 -3.73
CA GLY A 229 -15.58 -7.50 -2.61
C GLY A 229 -15.07 -6.73 -1.39
N VAL A 230 -14.72 -7.50 -0.36
CA VAL A 230 -14.20 -6.98 0.89
C VAL A 230 -12.90 -7.69 1.23
N ILE A 231 -11.85 -6.91 1.49
CA ILE A 231 -10.59 -7.40 2.04
C ILE A 231 -10.63 -7.11 3.53
N SER A 232 -10.80 -8.15 4.35
CA SER A 232 -10.87 -8.02 5.81
C SER A 232 -9.61 -8.57 6.45
N MET A 233 -8.86 -7.71 7.12
CA MET A 233 -7.65 -8.07 7.87
C MET A 233 -7.98 -8.12 9.35
N GLU A 234 -7.58 -9.20 9.97
CA GLU A 234 -7.62 -9.37 11.41
C GLU A 234 -6.21 -9.29 11.98
N THR A 235 -6.03 -8.51 13.03
CA THR A 235 -4.73 -8.37 13.68
C THR A 235 -4.62 -9.26 14.91
N LYS A 236 -3.38 -9.59 15.31
CA LYS A 236 -3.08 -10.46 16.44
C LYS A 236 -3.60 -9.88 17.75
N ASN A 237 -4.40 -10.65 18.49
CA ASN A 237 -4.87 -10.27 19.81
C ASN A 237 -3.72 -10.32 20.83
N PRO A 238 -3.43 -9.24 21.59
CA PRO A 238 -2.30 -9.20 22.51
C PRO A 238 -2.44 -10.12 23.73
N PHE A 239 -3.65 -10.56 24.07
CA PHE A 239 -3.82 -11.58 25.12
C PHE A 239 -3.33 -12.95 24.70
N ILE A 240 -3.36 -13.26 23.40
CA ILE A 240 -2.95 -14.54 22.83
C ILE A 240 -1.51 -14.48 22.33
N HIS A 241 -1.23 -13.51 21.48
CA HIS A 241 0.06 -13.36 20.80
C HIS A 241 0.95 -12.34 21.51
N LYS A 242 1.58 -12.77 22.60
CA LYS A 242 2.50 -11.96 23.40
C LYS A 242 3.93 -12.06 22.87
N GLY A 243 4.78 -11.15 23.34
CA GLY A 243 6.21 -11.16 23.09
C GLY A 243 6.66 -10.10 22.08
N LEU A 244 7.95 -10.13 21.79
CA LEU A 244 8.64 -9.26 20.85
C LEU A 244 8.89 -10.01 19.54
N SER A 245 8.55 -9.39 18.43
CA SER A 245 8.87 -9.88 17.08
C SER A 245 9.50 -8.75 16.28
N ALA A 246 10.52 -9.06 15.50
CA ALA A 246 11.18 -8.11 14.63
C ALA A 246 11.53 -8.76 13.29
N THR A 247 11.55 -7.98 12.22
CA THR A 247 12.00 -8.40 10.89
C THR A 247 12.76 -7.26 10.22
N VAL A 248 13.72 -7.63 9.40
CA VAL A 248 14.44 -6.73 8.51
C VAL A 248 14.52 -7.40 7.14
N LYS A 249 14.17 -6.66 6.09
CA LYS A 249 14.28 -7.10 4.70
C LYS A 249 15.16 -6.11 3.93
N VAL A 250 15.99 -6.63 3.06
CA VAL A 250 16.81 -5.86 2.12
C VAL A 250 16.62 -6.42 0.72
N GLY A 251 16.70 -5.57 -0.28
CA GLY A 251 16.47 -6.00 -1.65
C GLY A 251 17.07 -5.05 -2.67
N GLU A 252 16.78 -5.32 -3.92
CA GLU A 252 17.17 -4.47 -5.04
C GLU A 252 16.60 -3.05 -4.91
N ARG A 253 17.12 -2.10 -5.70
CA ARG A 253 16.68 -0.71 -5.75
C ARG A 253 16.73 0.00 -4.39
N ASN A 254 17.77 -0.32 -3.60
CA ASN A 254 17.99 0.22 -2.25
C ASN A 254 16.84 -0.07 -1.27
N LEU A 255 16.10 -1.17 -1.48
CA LEU A 255 15.02 -1.56 -0.59
C LEU A 255 15.58 -1.92 0.79
N LEU A 256 15.04 -1.24 1.79
CA LEU A 256 15.23 -1.52 3.20
C LEU A 256 13.89 -1.44 3.89
N GLU A 257 13.49 -2.54 4.53
CA GLU A 257 12.28 -2.64 5.33
C GLU A 257 12.61 -3.15 6.72
N GLY A 258 11.99 -2.58 7.73
CA GLY A 258 12.09 -3.04 9.11
C GLY A 258 10.76 -2.96 9.82
N ALA A 259 10.44 -3.97 10.63
CA ALA A 259 9.26 -3.96 11.47
C ALA A 259 9.55 -4.53 12.86
N VAL A 260 8.84 -3.99 13.86
CA VAL A 260 8.89 -4.45 15.24
C VAL A 260 7.46 -4.52 15.78
N ARG A 261 7.13 -5.61 16.45
CA ARG A 261 5.89 -5.81 17.20
C ARG A 261 6.21 -6.22 18.62
N TRP A 262 5.62 -5.53 19.59
CA TRP A 262 5.72 -5.89 20.99
C TRP A 262 4.34 -5.92 21.62
N ALA A 263 4.02 -7.02 22.32
CA ALA A 263 2.73 -7.20 22.99
C ALA A 263 2.91 -7.95 24.31
N ASP A 264 2.11 -7.57 25.31
CA ASP A 264 2.08 -8.25 26.59
C ASP A 264 0.71 -8.09 27.28
N ALA A 265 0.47 -8.90 28.32
CA ALA A 265 -0.76 -8.91 29.08
C ALA A 265 -0.52 -8.98 30.58
N PHE A 266 -1.29 -8.21 31.34
CA PHE A 266 -1.19 -8.10 32.79
C PHE A 266 -2.34 -8.82 33.49
N LYS A 267 -1.99 -9.51 34.58
CA LYS A 267 -2.92 -10.26 35.43
C LYS A 267 -3.27 -9.47 36.68
N ASN A 268 -4.50 -9.63 37.14
CA ASN A 268 -4.91 -9.14 38.46
C ASN A 268 -4.40 -10.08 39.59
N LYS A 269 -4.66 -9.69 40.84
CA LYS A 269 -4.27 -10.49 42.02
C LYS A 269 -4.89 -11.90 42.05
N LYS A 270 -5.95 -12.17 41.29
CA LYS A 270 -6.61 -13.48 41.15
C LYS A 270 -6.05 -14.32 39.98
N GLY A 271 -4.99 -13.86 39.29
CA GLY A 271 -4.37 -14.55 38.17
C GLY A 271 -5.07 -14.35 36.81
N ASN A 272 -6.20 -13.64 36.76
CA ASN A 272 -6.91 -13.39 35.50
C ASN A 272 -6.30 -12.22 34.73
N GLU A 273 -6.13 -12.36 33.42
CA GLU A 273 -5.68 -11.28 32.54
C GLU A 273 -6.77 -10.22 32.37
N VAL A 274 -6.41 -8.97 32.68
CA VAL A 274 -7.33 -7.83 32.72
C VAL A 274 -7.04 -6.84 31.60
N PHE A 275 -5.76 -6.62 31.34
CA PHE A 275 -5.26 -5.62 30.42
C PHE A 275 -4.18 -6.21 29.56
N ALA A 276 -4.20 -5.89 28.26
CA ALA A 276 -3.13 -6.22 27.34
C ALA A 276 -2.88 -5.03 26.40
N TYR A 277 -1.66 -4.95 25.90
CA TYR A 277 -1.28 -3.95 24.91
C TYR A 277 -0.50 -4.58 23.77
N LYS A 278 -0.54 -3.93 22.63
CA LYS A 278 0.37 -4.17 21.51
C LYS A 278 0.84 -2.85 20.91
N LEU A 279 2.11 -2.84 20.54
CA LEU A 279 2.78 -1.73 19.88
C LEU A 279 3.45 -2.27 18.63
N ASN A 280 3.22 -1.60 17.51
CA ASN A 280 3.79 -1.96 16.21
C ASN A 280 4.49 -0.75 15.61
N PHE A 281 5.63 -0.99 15.02
CA PHE A 281 6.35 -0.04 14.19
C PHE A 281 6.79 -0.72 12.90
N PHE A 282 6.65 -0.01 11.78
CA PHE A 282 7.07 -0.44 10.45
C PHE A 282 7.71 0.74 9.74
N GLY A 283 8.81 0.49 9.03
CA GLY A 283 9.47 1.45 8.16
C GLY A 283 9.97 0.77 6.90
N PHE A 284 9.79 1.42 5.77
CA PHE A 284 10.18 0.96 4.44
C PHE A 284 10.74 2.12 3.64
N ARG A 285 11.76 1.87 2.83
CA ARG A 285 12.26 2.78 1.79
C ARG A 285 12.78 1.98 0.60
N ALA A 286 12.61 2.51 -0.60
CA ALA A 286 13.18 1.96 -1.83
C ALA A 286 13.21 3.03 -2.92
N HIS A 287 13.96 2.81 -3.99
CA HIS A 287 13.82 3.55 -5.24
C HIS A 287 12.86 2.78 -6.15
N ASP A 288 11.74 3.39 -6.49
CA ASP A 288 10.66 2.76 -7.26
C ASP A 288 11.04 2.59 -8.74
N TRP A 289 10.20 1.89 -9.51
CA TRP A 289 10.38 1.74 -10.95
C TRP A 289 10.04 3.05 -11.66
N GLU A 290 11.03 3.60 -12.36
CA GLU A 290 10.82 4.74 -13.22
C GLU A 290 10.04 4.31 -14.47
N ALA A 291 8.95 4.99 -14.74
CA ALA A 291 8.17 4.76 -15.95
C ALA A 291 8.83 5.48 -17.14
N ASP A 292 9.06 4.77 -18.22
CA ASP A 292 9.68 5.30 -19.45
C ASP A 292 9.12 4.63 -20.71
N ASN A 293 7.78 4.50 -20.77
CA ASN A 293 7.10 4.03 -21.96
C ASN A 293 6.95 5.17 -22.96
N ARG A 294 7.62 5.05 -24.10
CA ARG A 294 7.63 6.02 -25.22
C ARG A 294 6.72 5.62 -26.37
N GLU A 295 5.87 4.63 -26.18
CA GLU A 295 4.85 4.33 -27.19
C GLU A 295 3.76 5.41 -27.18
N PRO A 296 3.07 5.64 -28.31
CA PRO A 296 1.93 6.53 -28.36
C PRO A 296 0.85 6.10 -27.38
N VAL A 297 0.15 7.06 -26.78
CA VAL A 297 -1.05 6.76 -25.97
C VAL A 297 -2.09 6.02 -26.82
N TYR A 298 -2.93 5.19 -26.17
CA TYR A 298 -3.86 4.27 -26.83
C TYR A 298 -4.74 4.93 -27.92
N ASN A 299 -5.18 6.16 -27.69
CA ASN A 299 -6.03 6.93 -28.64
C ASN A 299 -5.27 8.06 -29.30
N SER A 300 -3.94 7.99 -29.41
CA SER A 300 -3.15 9.04 -30.06
C SER A 300 -3.61 9.27 -31.50
N ILE A 301 -3.87 10.52 -31.84
CA ILE A 301 -4.22 10.94 -33.21
C ILE A 301 -2.97 10.88 -34.11
N SER A 302 -1.78 11.02 -33.51
CA SER A 302 -0.51 10.98 -34.19
C SER A 302 0.16 9.63 -33.99
N ALA A 303 0.57 9.00 -35.09
CA ALA A 303 1.38 7.78 -35.05
C ALA A 303 2.81 8.08 -34.62
N LYS A 304 3.52 7.07 -34.11
CA LYS A 304 4.92 7.19 -33.64
C LYS A 304 5.88 7.77 -34.69
N ASN A 305 5.61 7.56 -35.97
CA ASN A 305 6.39 8.06 -37.08
C ASN A 305 5.89 9.42 -37.64
N ASN A 306 5.00 10.11 -36.92
CA ASN A 306 4.56 11.45 -37.33
C ASN A 306 5.76 12.42 -37.24
N PRO A 307 6.11 13.15 -38.34
CA PRO A 307 7.25 14.08 -38.36
C PRO A 307 7.18 15.16 -37.27
N GLY A 308 5.98 15.63 -36.92
CA GLY A 308 5.74 16.63 -35.90
C GLY A 308 5.68 16.11 -34.47
N GLY A 309 6.04 14.82 -34.24
CA GLY A 309 6.00 14.17 -32.93
C GLY A 309 4.65 13.51 -32.63
N TYR A 310 4.49 13.02 -31.44
CA TYR A 310 3.30 12.32 -30.98
C TYR A 310 3.17 12.42 -29.45
N ASP A 311 2.00 12.10 -28.94
CA ASP A 311 1.66 12.03 -27.52
C ASP A 311 2.15 10.67 -26.97
N ALA A 312 3.12 10.67 -26.08
CA ALA A 312 3.76 9.47 -25.54
C ALA A 312 3.30 9.16 -24.11
N VAL A 313 3.15 7.87 -23.78
CA VAL A 313 2.55 7.40 -22.51
C VAL A 313 3.20 7.99 -21.25
N ASN A 314 4.53 8.07 -21.18
CA ASN A 314 5.24 8.60 -20.01
C ASN A 314 6.00 9.89 -20.31
N VAL A 315 5.38 10.76 -21.11
CA VAL A 315 5.78 12.15 -21.35
C VAL A 315 4.56 13.02 -21.09
N TYR A 316 4.73 14.17 -20.51
CA TYR A 316 3.65 15.10 -20.18
C TYR A 316 3.93 16.48 -20.75
N GLY A 317 2.91 17.10 -21.33
CA GLY A 317 3.03 18.36 -22.04
C GLY A 317 3.23 18.20 -23.54
N ASP A 318 3.23 16.99 -24.07
CA ASP A 318 3.25 16.66 -25.50
C ASP A 318 1.88 16.22 -26.03
N GLU A 319 0.83 16.37 -25.23
CA GLU A 319 -0.53 15.98 -25.58
C GLU A 319 -1.02 16.71 -26.84
N TYR A 320 -1.87 16.02 -27.60
CA TYR A 320 -2.53 16.60 -28.77
C TYR A 320 -3.33 17.86 -28.41
N GLN A 321 -3.09 18.92 -29.19
CA GLN A 321 -3.84 20.18 -29.12
C GLN A 321 -4.49 20.44 -30.47
N LEU A 322 -5.79 20.77 -30.47
CA LEU A 322 -6.53 21.01 -31.71
C LEU A 322 -5.94 22.19 -32.52
N GLU A 323 -5.41 23.21 -31.85
CA GLU A 323 -4.75 24.37 -32.47
C GLU A 323 -3.44 24.01 -33.20
N PHE A 324 -2.82 22.88 -32.86
CA PHE A 324 -1.59 22.38 -33.50
C PHE A 324 -1.88 21.41 -34.66
N ASP A 325 -3.15 21.21 -35.02
CA ASP A 325 -3.54 20.39 -36.16
C ASP A 325 -3.76 21.25 -37.41
N GLN A 326 -2.76 21.27 -38.26
CA GLN A 326 -2.77 22.04 -39.51
C GLN A 326 -3.00 21.16 -40.76
N ARG A 327 -3.52 19.95 -40.63
CA ARG A 327 -3.78 19.04 -41.76
C ARG A 327 -4.74 19.65 -42.78
N LEU A 328 -5.73 20.43 -42.33
CA LEU A 328 -6.65 21.11 -43.24
C LEU A 328 -6.00 22.26 -43.99
N SER A 329 -4.89 22.79 -43.50
CA SER A 329 -4.16 23.95 -44.03
C SER A 329 -2.94 23.54 -44.88
N VAL A 330 -2.86 22.30 -45.36
CA VAL A 330 -1.70 21.75 -46.07
C VAL A 330 -1.28 22.59 -47.29
N ALA A 331 -2.19 23.27 -47.99
CA ALA A 331 -1.85 24.13 -49.10
C ALA A 331 -1.14 25.43 -48.65
N THR A 332 -1.42 25.93 -47.45
CA THR A 332 -0.79 27.11 -46.85
C THR A 332 0.50 26.72 -46.12
N TYR A 333 0.45 25.65 -45.35
CA TYR A 333 1.57 25.12 -44.54
C TYR A 333 1.92 23.69 -44.96
N PRO A 334 2.55 23.51 -46.17
CA PRO A 334 2.89 22.16 -46.62
C PRO A 334 3.82 21.48 -45.64
N GLY A 335 3.44 20.24 -45.26
CA GLY A 335 4.18 19.38 -44.38
C GLY A 335 4.06 19.68 -42.87
N LEU A 336 3.41 20.77 -42.48
CA LEU A 336 3.25 21.11 -41.05
C LEU A 336 2.38 20.06 -40.28
N GLY A 337 1.27 19.60 -40.89
CA GLY A 337 0.47 18.49 -40.36
C GLY A 337 0.01 18.68 -38.92
N ILE A 338 0.15 17.59 -38.13
CA ILE A 338 -0.02 17.63 -36.66
C ILE A 338 1.38 17.72 -36.04
N PHE A 339 1.54 18.61 -35.08
CA PHE A 339 2.78 18.72 -34.34
C PHE A 339 2.52 18.88 -32.85
N HIS A 340 3.51 18.50 -32.04
CA HIS A 340 3.41 18.40 -30.58
C HIS A 340 4.47 19.27 -29.94
N ARG A 341 4.20 19.80 -28.76
CA ARG A 341 5.22 20.45 -27.94
C ARG A 341 6.19 19.43 -27.38
N ARG A 342 7.39 19.87 -27.04
CA ARG A 342 8.32 19.05 -26.28
C ARG A 342 7.79 18.89 -24.86
N GLY A 343 7.46 17.65 -24.47
CA GLY A 343 7.02 17.32 -23.11
C GLY A 343 8.19 17.06 -22.16
N TYR A 344 7.85 16.75 -20.93
CA TYR A 344 8.74 16.31 -19.86
C TYR A 344 8.59 14.81 -19.63
N SER A 345 9.71 14.09 -19.53
CA SER A 345 9.66 12.68 -19.13
C SER A 345 9.13 12.54 -17.72
N GLU A 346 8.32 11.53 -17.48
CA GLU A 346 7.77 11.27 -16.15
C GLU A 346 8.87 11.18 -15.08
N LYS A 347 9.98 10.51 -15.40
CA LYS A 347 11.13 10.37 -14.50
C LYS A 347 11.80 11.68 -14.07
N ASP A 348 11.60 12.76 -14.82
CA ASP A 348 12.18 14.07 -14.51
C ASP A 348 11.28 14.91 -13.58
N ILE A 349 10.00 14.53 -13.46
CA ILE A 349 8.99 15.31 -12.75
C ILE A 349 8.20 14.51 -11.69
N VAL A 350 8.54 13.25 -11.48
CA VAL A 350 7.95 12.38 -10.44
C VAL A 350 9.03 11.96 -9.44
N ASP A 351 8.69 11.95 -8.16
CA ASP A 351 9.59 11.47 -7.11
C ASP A 351 9.45 9.96 -6.91
N TYR A 352 10.43 9.20 -7.34
CA TYR A 352 10.50 7.74 -7.21
C TYR A 352 11.18 7.26 -5.92
N ASN A 353 11.60 8.17 -5.03
CA ASN A 353 12.14 7.79 -3.73
C ASN A 353 10.99 7.45 -2.77
N SER A 354 10.52 6.22 -2.88
CA SER A 354 9.40 5.73 -2.09
C SER A 354 9.83 5.42 -0.66
N TYR A 355 9.01 5.85 0.30
CA TYR A 355 9.11 5.43 1.68
C TYR A 355 7.73 5.30 2.31
N ASN A 356 7.62 4.44 3.31
CA ASN A 356 6.42 4.29 4.13
C ASN A 356 6.79 4.04 5.59
N PHE A 357 6.05 4.61 6.50
CA PHE A 357 6.10 4.26 7.91
C PHE A 357 4.70 3.99 8.43
N LYS A 358 4.59 3.08 9.38
CA LYS A 358 3.34 2.76 10.08
C LYS A 358 3.63 2.55 11.56
N THR A 359 2.75 3.08 12.39
CA THR A 359 2.76 2.83 13.82
C THR A 359 1.35 2.46 14.27
N ASN A 360 1.27 1.51 15.19
CA ASN A 360 0.01 1.12 15.81
C ASN A 360 0.22 0.93 17.31
N ALA A 361 -0.71 1.44 18.09
CA ALA A 361 -0.83 1.13 19.50
C ALA A 361 -2.27 0.69 19.79
N ALA A 362 -2.43 -0.46 20.45
CA ALA A 362 -3.74 -0.94 20.86
C ALA A 362 -3.71 -1.44 22.30
N PHE A 363 -4.74 -1.06 23.05
CA PHE A 363 -4.94 -1.37 24.45
C PHE A 363 -6.26 -2.11 24.61
N HIS A 364 -6.22 -3.30 25.21
CA HIS A 364 -7.35 -4.21 25.40
C HIS A 364 -7.65 -4.36 26.86
N PHE A 365 -8.90 -4.15 27.26
CA PHE A 365 -9.38 -4.24 28.64
C PHE A 365 -10.51 -5.25 28.73
N ARG A 366 -10.33 -6.33 29.48
CA ARG A 366 -11.40 -7.30 29.76
C ARG A 366 -12.29 -6.79 30.89
N THR A 367 -13.59 -6.63 30.61
CA THR A 367 -14.56 -6.12 31.62
C THR A 367 -15.00 -7.20 32.61
N ARG A 368 -14.87 -8.49 32.24
CA ARG A 368 -15.14 -9.66 33.06
C ARG A 368 -13.99 -10.66 33.00
N PRO A 369 -12.84 -10.35 33.59
CA PRO A 369 -11.58 -11.11 33.39
C PRO A 369 -11.66 -12.59 33.79
N SER A 370 -12.55 -12.93 34.75
CA SER A 370 -12.77 -14.33 35.16
C SER A 370 -13.37 -15.22 34.08
N LYS A 371 -13.90 -14.63 33.00
CA LYS A 371 -14.43 -15.37 31.84
C LYS A 371 -13.40 -15.62 30.76
N GLY A 372 -12.14 -15.21 30.96
CA GLY A 372 -11.07 -15.40 29.98
C GLY A 372 -11.43 -14.81 28.61
N PHE A 373 -11.37 -15.61 27.56
CA PHE A 373 -11.68 -15.18 26.18
C PHE A 373 -13.18 -14.90 25.93
N ALA A 374 -14.08 -15.42 26.77
CA ALA A 374 -15.50 -15.09 26.70
C ALA A 374 -15.84 -13.75 27.41
N SER A 375 -14.83 -13.04 27.92
CA SER A 375 -15.02 -11.71 28.53
C SER A 375 -15.32 -10.68 27.45
N PRO A 376 -16.26 -9.77 27.65
CA PRO A 376 -16.33 -8.57 26.82
C PRO A 376 -15.05 -7.74 26.99
N GLU A 377 -14.60 -7.13 25.88
CA GLU A 377 -13.38 -6.31 25.82
C GLU A 377 -13.72 -4.87 25.40
N ILE A 378 -13.04 -3.91 26.01
CA ILE A 378 -12.94 -2.54 25.52
C ILE A 378 -11.58 -2.41 24.85
N ILE A 379 -11.56 -1.95 23.60
CA ILE A 379 -10.36 -1.78 22.80
C ILE A 379 -10.21 -0.30 22.46
N LEU A 380 -9.04 0.25 22.77
CA LEU A 380 -8.62 1.58 22.35
C LEU A 380 -7.45 1.38 21.41
N SER A 381 -7.53 1.88 20.17
CA SER A 381 -6.41 1.80 19.25
C SER A 381 -6.18 3.08 18.48
N THR A 382 -4.93 3.32 18.14
CA THR A 382 -4.50 4.41 17.29
C THR A 382 -3.51 3.89 16.26
N ASN A 383 -3.72 4.30 15.02
CA ASN A 383 -2.85 4.03 13.90
C ASN A 383 -2.37 5.36 13.33
N ALA A 384 -1.10 5.42 12.95
CA ALA A 384 -0.56 6.51 12.16
C ALA A 384 0.33 5.91 11.07
N GLY A 385 0.23 6.44 9.89
CA GLY A 385 1.04 6.03 8.76
C GLY A 385 1.20 7.13 7.75
N GLY A 386 2.17 6.98 6.87
CA GLY A 386 2.41 7.93 5.80
C GLY A 386 3.63 7.58 5.00
N GLY A 387 3.88 8.39 3.97
CA GLY A 387 5.03 8.16 3.10
C GLY A 387 4.96 8.92 1.79
N THR A 388 5.78 8.45 0.87
CA THR A 388 5.87 8.93 -0.51
C THR A 388 5.78 7.73 -1.44
N THR A 389 4.99 7.85 -2.50
CA THR A 389 4.81 6.81 -3.52
C THR A 389 4.24 7.40 -4.80
N VAL A 390 4.27 6.63 -5.88
CA VAL A 390 3.57 6.97 -7.13
C VAL A 390 2.22 6.25 -7.14
N PHE A 391 1.18 6.97 -7.50
CA PHE A 391 -0.18 6.44 -7.64
C PHE A 391 -0.67 6.59 -9.07
N GLN A 392 -1.35 5.58 -9.59
CA GLN A 392 -2.01 5.62 -10.89
C GLN A 392 -3.51 5.73 -10.68
N GLY A 393 -4.05 6.91 -10.92
CA GLY A 393 -5.48 7.15 -11.06
C GLY A 393 -5.82 7.38 -12.54
N ASP A 394 -6.60 8.42 -12.83
CA ASP A 394 -6.83 8.90 -14.21
C ASP A 394 -5.52 9.40 -14.82
N ASN A 395 -4.72 10.11 -14.01
CA ASN A 395 -3.33 10.48 -14.29
C ASN A 395 -2.38 9.75 -13.34
N ARG A 396 -1.08 9.89 -13.58
CA ARG A 396 -0.06 9.58 -12.58
C ARG A 396 -0.01 10.69 -11.56
N TYR A 397 0.08 10.35 -10.29
CA TYR A 397 0.20 11.29 -9.18
C TYR A 397 1.45 11.01 -8.37
N SER A 398 2.20 12.04 -8.03
CA SER A 398 3.31 11.94 -7.09
C SER A 398 2.75 12.24 -5.69
N LEU A 399 2.46 11.18 -4.93
CA LEU A 399 1.99 11.28 -3.55
C LEU A 399 3.20 11.44 -2.63
N ARG A 400 3.36 12.64 -2.02
CA ARG A 400 4.54 12.97 -1.22
C ARG A 400 4.17 13.37 0.19
N ASN A 401 4.88 12.78 1.16
CA ASN A 401 4.72 13.10 2.57
C ASN A 401 3.27 13.00 3.06
N ILE A 402 2.48 12.14 2.45
CA ILE A 402 1.10 11.90 2.87
C ILE A 402 1.06 11.32 4.27
N ARG A 403 0.04 11.65 5.05
CA ARG A 403 -0.10 11.20 6.43
C ARG A 403 -1.56 10.86 6.71
N PHE A 404 -1.75 9.76 7.45
CA PHE A 404 -3.04 9.28 7.90
C PHE A 404 -2.99 8.99 9.39
N TYR A 405 -4.08 9.31 10.07
CA TYR A 405 -4.28 9.04 11.48
C TYR A 405 -5.64 8.40 11.64
N GLN A 406 -5.71 7.34 12.42
CA GLN A 406 -6.96 6.63 12.67
C GLN A 406 -7.05 6.26 14.15
N HIS A 407 -8.16 6.60 14.78
CA HIS A 407 -8.43 6.35 16.17
C HIS A 407 -9.70 5.52 16.30
N ARG A 408 -9.67 4.47 17.11
CA ARG A 408 -10.80 3.57 17.35
C ARG A 408 -11.05 3.37 18.84
N ILE A 409 -12.31 3.40 19.23
CA ILE A 409 -12.80 2.84 20.48
C ILE A 409 -13.87 1.78 20.16
N GLU A 410 -13.77 0.64 20.79
CA GLU A 410 -14.68 -0.46 20.55
C GLU A 410 -15.01 -1.19 21.85
N TRP A 411 -16.27 -1.51 22.02
CA TRP A 411 -16.74 -2.43 23.04
C TRP A 411 -17.32 -3.65 22.35
N GLN A 412 -16.72 -4.81 22.58
CA GLN A 412 -17.13 -6.03 21.92
C GLN A 412 -17.22 -7.22 22.87
N LYS A 413 -18.07 -8.15 22.52
CA LYS A 413 -18.02 -9.53 23.00
C LYS A 413 -18.00 -10.43 21.78
N LYS A 414 -16.93 -11.20 21.64
CA LYS A 414 -16.74 -12.08 20.49
C LYS A 414 -18.02 -12.90 20.24
N ASP A 415 -18.43 -13.01 18.99
CA ASP A 415 -19.59 -13.78 18.50
C ASP A 415 -20.93 -13.36 19.11
N GLN A 416 -21.05 -12.18 19.68
CA GLN A 416 -22.32 -11.69 20.20
C GLN A 416 -22.63 -10.25 19.82
N TYR A 417 -21.72 -9.31 20.08
CA TYR A 417 -21.94 -7.91 19.72
C TYR A 417 -20.66 -7.12 19.61
N PHE A 418 -20.71 -6.04 18.86
CA PHE A 418 -19.76 -4.93 18.96
C PHE A 418 -20.48 -3.58 18.87
N LEU A 419 -19.86 -2.58 19.49
CA LEU A 419 -20.15 -1.17 19.30
C LEU A 419 -18.82 -0.48 19.06
N ARG A 420 -18.64 0.13 17.89
CA ARG A 420 -17.38 0.69 17.43
C ARG A 420 -17.57 2.12 16.98
N PHE A 421 -16.63 2.97 17.40
CA PHE A 421 -16.51 4.35 16.95
C PHE A 421 -15.08 4.53 16.44
N TYR A 422 -14.92 5.14 15.27
CA TYR A 422 -13.59 5.49 14.79
C TYR A 422 -13.62 6.79 14.00
N ALA A 423 -12.46 7.44 13.94
CA ALA A 423 -12.20 8.60 13.13
C ALA A 423 -10.93 8.39 12.32
N THR A 424 -10.99 8.69 11.03
CA THR A 424 -9.83 8.73 10.13
C THR A 424 -9.61 10.15 9.70
N HIS A 425 -8.37 10.61 9.76
CA HIS A 425 -7.95 11.93 9.31
C HIS A 425 -6.77 11.79 8.36
N GLU A 426 -6.78 12.56 7.28
CA GLU A 426 -5.73 12.57 6.28
C GLU A 426 -5.06 13.92 6.12
N ASN A 427 -3.88 13.89 5.52
CA ASN A 427 -3.16 15.06 5.05
C ASN A 427 -2.41 14.66 3.77
N ALA A 428 -2.79 15.23 2.64
CA ALA A 428 -2.18 14.97 1.35
C ALA A 428 -0.70 15.41 1.24
N GLY A 429 -0.17 16.09 2.25
CA GLY A 429 1.24 16.49 2.30
C GLY A 429 1.63 17.45 1.19
N ASP A 430 2.67 17.05 0.46
CA ASP A 430 3.25 17.79 -0.67
C ASP A 430 2.95 17.12 -2.01
N SER A 431 1.88 16.33 -2.06
CA SER A 431 1.44 15.60 -3.27
C SER A 431 1.04 16.55 -4.39
N TYR A 432 1.35 16.20 -5.62
CA TYR A 432 1.04 17.02 -6.80
C TYR A 432 0.73 16.16 -8.02
N ASP A 433 0.14 16.80 -9.03
CA ASP A 433 -0.15 16.23 -10.33
C ASP A 433 1.00 16.53 -11.33
N PRO A 434 1.77 15.53 -11.77
CA PRO A 434 2.85 15.71 -12.75
C PRO A 434 2.37 16.18 -14.12
N TYR A 435 1.19 15.70 -14.56
CA TYR A 435 0.61 16.09 -15.84
C TYR A 435 0.37 17.61 -15.91
N PHE A 436 -0.38 18.14 -14.95
CA PHE A 436 -0.61 19.59 -14.89
C PHE A 436 0.67 20.37 -14.54
N THR A 437 1.62 19.76 -13.85
CA THR A 437 2.93 20.39 -13.59
C THR A 437 3.71 20.62 -14.88
N ALA A 438 3.73 19.64 -15.78
CA ALA A 438 4.37 19.77 -17.10
C ALA A 438 3.76 20.91 -17.92
N ILE A 439 2.41 20.96 -17.99
CA ILE A 439 1.69 22.03 -18.69
C ILE A 439 2.05 23.41 -18.11
N LYS A 440 2.05 23.55 -16.77
CA LYS A 440 2.37 24.84 -16.12
C LYS A 440 3.84 25.26 -16.29
N LEU A 441 4.76 24.30 -16.35
CA LEU A 441 6.16 24.59 -16.67
C LEU A 441 6.31 25.10 -18.11
N GLN A 442 5.55 24.53 -19.04
CA GLN A 442 5.52 25.02 -20.44
C GLN A 442 4.88 26.40 -20.53
N ASP A 443 3.74 26.62 -19.87
CA ASP A 443 3.06 27.92 -19.88
C ASP A 443 3.90 29.03 -19.25
N TYR A 444 4.70 28.70 -18.22
CA TYR A 444 5.68 29.63 -17.65
C TYR A 444 6.77 30.04 -18.64
N ALA A 445 7.21 29.11 -19.47
CA ALA A 445 8.22 29.39 -20.51
C ALA A 445 7.58 30.13 -21.69
N SER A 446 6.49 29.63 -22.23
CA SER A 446 5.76 30.21 -23.35
C SER A 446 4.32 29.67 -23.37
N SER A 447 3.34 30.56 -23.51
CA SER A 447 1.95 30.13 -23.67
C SER A 447 1.75 29.32 -24.96
N ASN A 448 0.72 28.47 -25.04
CA ASN A 448 0.43 27.73 -26.27
C ASN A 448 0.29 28.65 -27.52
N PRO A 449 -0.43 29.78 -27.48
CA PRO A 449 -0.50 30.70 -28.62
C PRO A 449 0.84 31.28 -29.03
N ASP A 450 1.67 31.70 -28.07
CA ASP A 450 2.99 32.27 -28.37
C ASP A 450 3.94 31.22 -28.96
N TRP A 451 3.94 30.00 -28.37
CA TRP A 451 4.75 28.89 -28.86
C TRP A 451 4.32 28.46 -30.28
N PHE A 452 2.98 28.34 -30.53
CA PHE A 452 2.45 28.05 -31.85
C PHE A 452 2.86 29.10 -32.87
N THR A 453 2.78 30.37 -32.50
CA THR A 453 3.16 31.49 -33.37
C THR A 453 4.65 31.43 -33.73
N ALA A 454 5.51 31.18 -32.76
CA ALA A 454 6.96 31.02 -33.01
C ALA A 454 7.24 29.83 -33.92
N TYR A 455 6.61 28.68 -33.66
CA TYR A 455 6.78 27.46 -34.45
C TYR A 455 6.32 27.62 -35.89
N SER A 456 5.10 28.10 -36.08
CA SER A 456 4.52 28.26 -37.43
C SER A 456 5.19 29.38 -38.24
N ASN A 457 5.66 30.46 -37.60
CA ASN A 457 6.45 31.45 -38.27
C ASN A 457 7.79 30.92 -38.78
N ASP A 458 8.50 30.14 -37.95
CA ASP A 458 9.72 29.47 -38.36
C ASP A 458 9.45 28.51 -39.52
N TRP A 459 8.38 27.70 -39.43
CA TRP A 459 7.97 26.80 -40.49
C TRP A 459 7.74 27.52 -41.81
N VAL A 460 7.01 28.67 -41.80
CA VAL A 460 6.71 29.45 -42.98
C VAL A 460 7.98 30.07 -43.60
N LEU A 461 8.88 30.56 -42.75
CA LEU A 461 10.10 31.23 -43.21
C LEU A 461 11.18 30.26 -43.68
N ASN A 462 11.34 29.13 -43.04
CA ASN A 462 12.49 28.25 -43.27
C ASN A 462 12.10 26.92 -43.93
N ALA A 463 10.95 26.28 -43.63
CA ALA A 463 10.57 25.00 -44.22
C ALA A 463 9.77 25.15 -45.53
N VAL A 464 8.78 26.01 -45.58
CA VAL A 464 7.87 26.15 -46.71
C VAL A 464 8.60 26.50 -48.02
N PRO A 465 9.57 27.44 -48.09
CA PRO A 465 10.31 27.74 -49.31
C PRO A 465 11.11 26.54 -49.84
N VAL A 466 11.75 25.80 -48.94
CA VAL A 466 12.54 24.62 -49.30
C VAL A 466 11.62 23.49 -49.78
N ILE A 467 10.52 23.20 -49.10
CA ILE A 467 9.55 22.16 -49.48
C ILE A 467 8.98 22.44 -50.87
N LYS A 468 8.61 23.68 -51.14
CA LYS A 468 8.07 24.09 -52.45
C LYS A 468 9.11 24.01 -53.57
N GLY A 469 10.39 24.02 -53.22
CA GLY A 469 11.52 23.85 -54.17
C GLY A 469 11.90 22.39 -54.43
N TRP A 470 11.32 21.42 -53.75
CA TRP A 470 11.64 20.02 -53.96
C TRP A 470 11.18 19.55 -55.35
N GLU A 471 11.99 18.67 -55.99
CA GLU A 471 11.65 18.06 -57.25
C GLU A 471 10.34 17.26 -57.15
N GLY A 472 9.44 17.47 -58.11
CA GLY A 472 8.14 16.81 -58.11
C GLY A 472 7.07 17.46 -57.22
N TYR A 473 7.36 18.60 -56.58
CA TYR A 473 6.34 19.31 -55.77
C TYR A 473 5.10 19.64 -56.63
N PRO A 474 3.86 19.22 -56.21
CA PRO A 474 2.62 19.46 -56.98
C PRO A 474 2.37 20.96 -57.21
N LYS A 475 2.14 21.35 -58.44
CA LYS A 475 1.85 22.75 -58.78
C LYS A 475 0.33 22.95 -58.77
N ILE A 476 -0.17 23.95 -58.04
CA ILE A 476 -1.60 24.26 -57.94
C ILE A 476 -2.25 24.50 -59.30
N THR A 477 -1.47 24.99 -60.28
CA THR A 477 -1.92 25.21 -61.66
C THR A 477 -2.40 23.96 -62.36
N ASP A 478 -1.91 22.79 -62.01
CA ASP A 478 -2.22 21.51 -62.63
C ASP A 478 -3.54 20.92 -62.07
N TYR A 479 -4.10 21.58 -61.06
CA TYR A 479 -5.27 21.16 -60.33
C TYR A 479 -6.40 22.26 -60.29
N LEU A 480 -6.37 23.19 -61.24
CA LEU A 480 -7.35 24.26 -61.31
C LEU A 480 -8.80 23.71 -61.28
N GLY A 481 -9.66 24.21 -60.39
CA GLY A 481 -11.02 23.73 -60.18
C GLY A 481 -11.12 22.39 -59.42
N ARG A 482 -10.03 21.78 -58.97
CA ARG A 482 -9.99 20.52 -58.25
C ARG A 482 -9.14 20.62 -56.99
N PRO A 483 -9.58 21.41 -56.00
CA PRO A 483 -8.75 21.67 -54.78
C PRO A 483 -8.49 20.43 -53.93
N ASP A 484 -9.41 19.47 -53.92
CA ASP A 484 -9.22 18.24 -53.11
C ASP A 484 -8.21 17.28 -53.78
N ASP A 485 -8.15 17.22 -55.10
CA ASP A 485 -7.12 16.46 -55.85
C ASP A 485 -5.73 17.08 -55.56
N TYR A 486 -5.63 18.40 -55.54
CA TYR A 486 -4.38 19.08 -55.17
C TYR A 486 -3.95 18.74 -53.76
N LYS A 487 -4.83 18.83 -52.78
CA LYS A 487 -4.53 18.45 -51.40
C LYS A 487 -4.06 17.00 -51.29
N LYS A 488 -4.76 16.09 -51.99
CA LYS A 488 -4.42 14.67 -52.01
C LYS A 488 -3.01 14.45 -52.59
N ALA A 489 -2.69 15.02 -53.77
CA ALA A 489 -1.39 14.89 -54.39
C ALA A 489 -0.28 15.49 -53.52
N LEU A 490 -0.58 16.61 -52.84
CA LEU A 490 0.35 17.24 -51.90
C LEU A 490 0.62 16.35 -50.68
N ASN A 491 -0.41 15.74 -50.08
CA ASN A 491 -0.24 14.84 -48.95
C ASN A 491 0.54 13.56 -49.34
N GLU A 492 0.27 12.99 -50.51
CA GLU A 492 1.03 11.85 -51.04
C GLU A 492 2.52 12.20 -51.29
N PHE A 493 2.79 13.36 -51.85
CA PHE A 493 4.13 13.86 -52.02
C PHE A 493 4.88 14.07 -50.71
N LEU A 494 4.24 14.74 -49.74
CA LEU A 494 4.84 15.01 -48.43
C LEU A 494 5.09 13.73 -47.62
N ALA A 495 4.24 12.71 -47.75
CA ALA A 495 4.47 11.43 -47.11
C ALA A 495 5.75 10.73 -47.56
N LEU A 496 6.16 10.92 -48.81
CA LEU A 496 7.43 10.39 -49.35
C LEU A 496 8.67 11.11 -48.77
N HIS A 497 8.47 12.28 -48.16
CA HIS A 497 9.55 13.13 -47.63
C HIS A 497 9.50 13.25 -46.09
N SER A 498 8.91 12.25 -45.43
CA SER A 498 8.68 12.25 -43.96
C SER A 498 9.97 12.52 -43.18
N ASP A 499 11.10 11.90 -43.54
CA ASP A 499 12.37 12.08 -42.84
C ASP A 499 12.87 13.53 -42.94
N SER A 500 12.75 14.16 -44.12
CA SER A 500 13.12 15.56 -44.30
C SER A 500 12.20 16.50 -43.53
N LEU A 501 10.90 16.17 -43.46
CA LEU A 501 9.94 16.92 -42.67
C LEU A 501 10.28 16.84 -41.17
N THR A 502 10.70 15.68 -40.66
CA THR A 502 11.15 15.53 -39.28
C THR A 502 12.26 16.51 -38.91
N VAL A 503 13.24 16.69 -39.77
CA VAL A 503 14.35 17.68 -39.56
C VAL A 503 13.81 19.11 -39.45
N PHE A 504 12.85 19.50 -40.29
CA PHE A 504 12.22 20.83 -40.18
C PHE A 504 11.39 20.98 -38.92
N HIS A 505 10.66 19.94 -38.50
CA HIS A 505 9.91 19.96 -37.26
C HIS A 505 10.84 20.10 -36.04
N GLU A 506 11.95 19.37 -36.00
CA GLU A 506 12.97 19.52 -34.97
C GLU A 506 13.53 20.95 -34.91
N HIS A 507 13.84 21.56 -36.08
CA HIS A 507 14.31 22.94 -36.14
C HIS A 507 13.28 23.92 -35.60
N SER A 508 12.02 23.86 -36.07
CA SER A 508 10.95 24.75 -35.61
C SER A 508 10.66 24.57 -34.12
N GLN A 509 10.77 23.34 -33.60
CA GLN A 509 10.63 23.08 -32.17
C GLN A 509 11.76 23.72 -31.34
N ILE A 510 13.03 23.67 -31.84
CA ILE A 510 14.16 24.34 -31.20
C ILE A 510 13.93 25.85 -31.16
N VAL A 511 13.43 26.43 -32.24
CA VAL A 511 13.16 27.89 -32.33
C VAL A 511 12.01 28.26 -31.37
N ALA A 512 10.91 27.52 -31.40
CA ALA A 512 9.75 27.79 -30.56
C ALA A 512 10.01 27.60 -29.06
N ASN A 513 10.98 26.73 -28.72
CA ASN A 513 11.41 26.49 -27.33
C ASN A 513 12.44 27.53 -26.83
N LYS A 514 12.85 28.49 -27.65
CA LYS A 514 13.69 29.62 -27.24
C LYS A 514 12.84 30.81 -26.82
N GLY A 515 13.28 31.47 -25.76
CA GLY A 515 12.72 32.75 -25.34
C GLY A 515 13.00 33.82 -26.40
N ASN A 516 12.06 34.75 -26.54
CA ASN A 516 12.23 35.87 -27.46
C ASN A 516 13.06 36.99 -26.83
N PHE A 517 13.65 37.81 -27.68
CA PHE A 517 14.50 38.93 -27.24
C PHE A 517 13.73 40.02 -26.44
N LEU A 518 12.39 40.06 -26.54
CA LEU A 518 11.54 40.99 -25.79
C LEU A 518 11.29 40.50 -24.35
N GLY A 519 11.66 39.26 -24.02
CA GLY A 519 11.48 38.66 -22.70
C GLY A 519 10.03 38.29 -22.36
N THR A 520 9.13 38.28 -23.36
CA THR A 520 7.73 37.86 -23.18
C THR A 520 7.59 36.34 -23.14
N THR A 521 8.51 35.62 -23.79
CA THR A 521 8.68 34.16 -23.66
C THR A 521 10.08 33.85 -23.16
N LYS A 522 10.24 32.70 -22.51
CA LYS A 522 11.50 32.19 -21.95
C LYS A 522 11.91 30.89 -22.62
N ASP A 523 13.16 30.50 -22.41
CA ASP A 523 13.64 29.22 -22.86
C ASP A 523 12.86 28.08 -22.19
N PHE A 524 12.68 26.98 -22.92
CA PHE A 524 12.13 25.74 -22.35
C PHE A 524 12.95 25.34 -21.11
N LEU A 525 12.25 25.07 -20.01
CA LEU A 525 12.88 24.72 -18.74
C LEU A 525 13.43 23.29 -18.80
N VAL A 526 14.74 23.17 -18.87
CA VAL A 526 15.41 21.86 -18.97
C VAL A 526 15.53 21.24 -17.58
N PRO A 527 15.03 19.99 -17.36
CA PRO A 527 15.18 19.28 -16.11
C PRO A 527 16.62 19.26 -15.58
N GLY A 528 16.81 19.42 -14.28
CA GLY A 528 18.12 19.47 -13.63
C GLY A 528 18.84 20.83 -13.71
N THR A 529 18.22 21.86 -14.32
CA THR A 529 18.74 23.23 -14.26
C THR A 529 18.17 23.99 -13.05
N PRO A 530 18.91 24.95 -12.47
CA PRO A 530 18.43 25.73 -11.33
C PRO A 530 17.10 26.45 -11.56
N GLU A 531 16.86 26.91 -12.80
CA GLU A 531 15.60 27.59 -13.15
C GLU A 531 14.43 26.59 -13.20
N PHE A 532 14.64 25.40 -13.77
CA PHE A 532 13.66 24.33 -13.72
C PHE A 532 13.32 23.96 -12.28
N ASP A 533 14.32 23.68 -11.45
CA ASP A 533 14.12 23.26 -10.07
C ASP A 533 13.35 24.33 -9.27
N LYS A 534 13.67 25.60 -9.49
CA LYS A 534 12.98 26.71 -8.86
C LYS A 534 11.50 26.76 -9.25
N GLN A 535 11.20 26.71 -10.56
CA GLN A 535 9.83 26.81 -11.06
C GLN A 535 9.02 25.55 -10.73
N PHE A 536 9.62 24.37 -10.86
CA PHE A 536 9.03 23.11 -10.45
C PHE A 536 8.61 23.14 -8.97
N LYS A 537 9.50 23.57 -8.08
CA LYS A 537 9.20 23.70 -6.65
C LYS A 537 8.11 24.74 -6.38
N GLU A 538 8.11 25.84 -7.12
CA GLU A 538 7.08 26.88 -6.97
C GLU A 538 5.71 26.38 -7.41
N ILE A 539 5.61 25.73 -8.57
CA ILE A 539 4.37 25.18 -9.13
C ILE A 539 3.83 24.07 -8.24
N THR A 540 4.68 23.10 -7.86
CA THR A 540 4.28 21.96 -7.01
C THR A 540 4.07 22.37 -5.55
N GLY A 541 4.53 23.53 -5.12
CA GLY A 541 4.31 24.06 -3.78
C GLY A 541 2.98 24.80 -3.60
N ARG A 542 2.37 25.32 -4.70
CA ARG A 542 1.10 26.04 -4.68
C ARG A 542 -0.09 25.10 -4.83
N ILE A 543 -1.19 25.42 -4.14
CA ILE A 543 -2.44 24.64 -4.23
C ILE A 543 -3.04 24.77 -5.64
N ALA A 544 -3.52 23.65 -6.18
CA ALA A 544 -3.97 23.54 -7.57
C ALA A 544 -5.04 24.56 -7.96
N TYR A 545 -6.10 24.66 -7.20
CA TYR A 545 -7.22 25.55 -7.51
C TYR A 545 -7.00 26.97 -7.01
N SER A 546 -6.73 27.15 -5.71
CA SER A 546 -6.76 28.46 -5.07
C SER A 546 -5.50 29.31 -5.31
N GLU A 547 -4.37 28.69 -5.63
CA GLU A 547 -3.06 29.35 -5.76
C GLU A 547 -2.45 29.16 -7.17
N GLY A 548 -3.16 28.52 -8.08
CA GLY A 548 -2.72 28.29 -9.45
C GLY A 548 -1.55 27.33 -9.62
N GLY A 549 -1.26 26.50 -8.60
CA GLY A 549 -0.25 25.44 -8.65
C GLY A 549 -0.79 24.09 -9.09
N THR A 550 -0.14 23.02 -8.61
CA THR A 550 -0.53 21.62 -8.89
C THR A 550 -0.55 20.76 -7.64
N ARG A 551 -0.29 21.34 -6.46
CA ARG A 551 -0.32 20.63 -5.20
C ARG A 551 -1.76 20.28 -4.81
N PHE A 552 -1.97 19.02 -4.41
CA PHE A 552 -3.19 18.61 -3.74
C PHE A 552 -3.19 19.13 -2.30
N TYR A 553 -4.25 19.80 -1.92
CA TYR A 553 -4.50 20.08 -0.52
C TYR A 553 -5.68 19.23 -0.09
N ASP A 554 -5.45 18.35 0.88
CA ASP A 554 -6.50 17.60 1.52
C ASP A 554 -6.18 17.39 2.99
N ARG A 555 -7.12 17.76 3.85
CA ARG A 555 -7.12 17.51 5.30
C ARG A 555 -8.51 17.04 5.73
N SER A 556 -9.12 16.22 4.92
CA SER A 556 -10.44 15.67 5.17
C SER A 556 -10.43 14.67 6.33
N ALA A 557 -11.61 14.49 6.91
CA ALA A 557 -11.82 13.52 7.98
C ALA A 557 -13.10 12.72 7.75
N LEU A 558 -13.11 11.49 8.28
CA LEU A 558 -14.25 10.60 8.36
C LEU A 558 -14.47 10.23 9.82
N MET A 559 -15.69 10.37 10.31
CA MET A 559 -16.12 9.80 11.58
C MET A 559 -17.18 8.75 11.32
N HIS A 560 -17.05 7.59 11.95
CA HIS A 560 -17.95 6.47 11.76
C HIS A 560 -18.31 5.82 13.09
N SER A 561 -19.60 5.57 13.28
CA SER A 561 -20.13 4.78 14.37
C SER A 561 -20.88 3.58 13.80
N GLN A 562 -20.66 2.40 14.36
CA GLN A 562 -21.34 1.18 13.93
C GLN A 562 -21.51 0.21 15.09
N GLY A 563 -22.61 -0.52 15.05
CA GLY A 563 -22.89 -1.54 16.03
C GLY A 563 -23.65 -2.70 15.42
N GLU A 564 -23.42 -3.87 15.97
CA GLU A 564 -24.10 -5.11 15.59
C GLU A 564 -24.39 -5.94 16.84
N TYR A 565 -25.52 -6.61 16.85
CA TYR A 565 -25.88 -7.58 17.87
C TYR A 565 -26.44 -8.84 17.21
N GLN A 566 -25.95 -9.99 17.66
CA GLN A 566 -26.43 -11.31 17.23
C GLN A 566 -27.24 -11.96 18.33
N PHE A 567 -28.54 -12.15 18.07
CA PHE A 567 -29.44 -12.95 18.86
C PHE A 567 -29.30 -14.41 18.43
N LYS A 568 -28.74 -15.25 19.31
CA LYS A 568 -28.56 -16.70 19.08
C LYS A 568 -29.68 -17.47 19.72
N ASP A 569 -29.95 -18.68 19.23
CA ASP A 569 -30.90 -19.64 19.82
C ASP A 569 -32.29 -19.07 20.04
N LEU A 570 -32.79 -18.22 19.12
CA LEU A 570 -34.15 -17.64 19.24
C LEU A 570 -35.23 -18.69 19.18
N TYR A 571 -35.01 -19.75 18.43
CA TYR A 571 -35.91 -20.88 18.32
C TYR A 571 -35.18 -22.15 17.87
N SER A 572 -35.52 -23.30 18.46
CA SER A 572 -35.03 -24.62 18.05
C SER A 572 -36.12 -25.68 18.27
N ASN A 573 -36.17 -26.69 17.41
CA ASN A 573 -37.02 -27.87 17.54
C ASN A 573 -36.37 -29.06 16.80
N ASN A 574 -37.09 -30.18 16.66
CA ASN A 574 -36.59 -31.39 15.99
C ASN A 574 -36.17 -31.19 14.52
N TRP A 575 -36.70 -30.18 13.83
CA TRP A 575 -36.42 -29.85 12.43
C TRP A 575 -35.53 -28.62 12.27
N ILE A 576 -35.68 -27.66 13.17
CA ILE A 576 -34.93 -26.41 13.20
C ILE A 576 -33.89 -26.53 14.32
N ASN A 577 -32.62 -26.60 13.91
CA ASN A 577 -31.51 -26.69 14.86
C ASN A 577 -31.29 -25.38 15.58
N GLU A 578 -31.31 -24.27 14.82
CA GLU A 578 -31.10 -22.93 15.35
C GLU A 578 -31.77 -21.89 14.45
N LEU A 579 -32.45 -20.96 15.04
CA LEU A 579 -32.83 -19.68 14.44
C LEU A 579 -32.04 -18.58 15.15
N SER A 580 -31.25 -17.84 14.42
CA SER A 580 -30.54 -16.66 14.92
C SER A 580 -30.88 -15.42 14.08
N LEU A 581 -30.73 -14.24 14.68
CA LEU A 581 -31.00 -12.96 14.04
C LEU A 581 -29.81 -12.01 14.29
N THR A 582 -29.21 -11.51 13.23
CA THR A 582 -28.20 -10.45 13.30
C THR A 582 -28.86 -9.13 12.95
N VAL A 583 -28.69 -8.11 13.79
CA VAL A 583 -29.13 -6.74 13.53
C VAL A 583 -27.97 -5.79 13.69
N GLY A 584 -27.91 -4.79 12.82
CA GLY A 584 -26.86 -3.79 12.89
C GLY A 584 -27.27 -2.44 12.34
N ALA A 585 -26.54 -1.44 12.77
CA ALA A 585 -26.68 -0.07 12.31
C ALA A 585 -25.33 0.61 12.18
N SER A 586 -25.25 1.55 11.26
CA SER A 586 -24.06 2.37 11.05
C SER A 586 -24.46 3.81 10.71
N GLY A 587 -23.62 4.76 11.12
CA GLY A 587 -23.74 6.16 10.73
C GLY A 587 -22.36 6.74 10.54
N ARG A 588 -22.10 7.42 9.41
CA ARG A 588 -20.82 8.06 9.13
C ARG A 588 -21.00 9.46 8.58
N VAL A 589 -20.03 10.30 8.84
CA VAL A 589 -19.96 11.65 8.32
C VAL A 589 -18.60 11.90 7.69
N TYR A 590 -18.62 12.38 6.47
CA TYR A 590 -17.45 12.90 5.78
C TYR A 590 -17.36 14.39 6.00
N LEU A 591 -16.18 14.86 6.35
CA LEU A 591 -15.83 16.25 6.63
C LEU A 591 -14.73 16.68 5.66
N PRO A 592 -15.08 17.03 4.40
CA PRO A 592 -14.10 17.44 3.40
C PRO A 592 -13.39 18.74 3.79
N ASN A 593 -12.09 18.81 3.48
CA ASN A 593 -11.28 20.02 3.61
C ASN A 593 -10.18 20.02 2.55
N SER A 594 -10.57 20.32 1.29
CA SER A 594 -9.66 20.28 0.14
C SER A 594 -9.27 21.67 -0.40
N LYS A 595 -9.86 22.73 0.11
CA LYS A 595 -9.67 24.11 -0.40
C LYS A 595 -9.85 24.23 -1.93
N GLY A 596 -10.77 23.46 -2.49
CA GLY A 596 -11.05 23.44 -3.91
C GLY A 596 -10.13 22.54 -4.75
N SER A 597 -9.14 21.86 -4.16
CA SER A 597 -8.23 21.01 -4.93
C SER A 597 -8.84 19.66 -5.34
N ILE A 598 -9.85 19.20 -4.60
CA ILE A 598 -10.56 17.93 -4.87
C ILE A 598 -12.06 18.17 -4.97
N LEU A 599 -12.63 18.86 -4.00
CA LEU A 599 -14.04 19.20 -3.92
C LEU A 599 -14.21 20.73 -3.91
N LEU A 600 -15.35 21.23 -4.41
CA LEU A 600 -15.63 22.66 -4.39
C LEU A 600 -16.07 23.11 -2.98
N ASP A 601 -15.18 22.95 -2.01
CA ASP A 601 -15.33 23.25 -0.59
C ASP A 601 -14.71 24.60 -0.21
N THR A 602 -14.86 25.61 -1.09
CA THR A 602 -14.31 26.96 -0.94
C THR A 602 -15.36 27.97 -0.49
N GLY A 603 -14.91 29.06 0.13
CA GLY A 603 -15.78 30.14 0.58
C GLY A 603 -16.68 29.72 1.74
N THR A 604 -17.98 29.84 1.60
CA THR A 604 -18.99 29.45 2.61
C THR A 604 -19.56 28.06 2.38
N ALA A 605 -19.08 27.32 1.36
CA ALA A 605 -19.55 25.97 1.07
C ALA A 605 -19.11 25.00 2.16
N ASN A 606 -20.06 24.41 2.87
CA ASN A 606 -19.84 23.36 3.85
C ASN A 606 -20.42 22.08 3.28
N ILE A 607 -19.53 21.20 2.80
CA ILE A 607 -19.91 19.96 2.13
C ILE A 607 -19.72 18.81 3.13
N ASN A 608 -20.66 18.68 4.10
CA ASN A 608 -20.65 17.53 4.98
C ASN A 608 -21.64 16.50 4.43
N THR A 609 -21.16 15.26 4.22
CA THR A 609 -21.99 14.17 3.74
C THR A 609 -22.24 13.19 4.86
N TRP A 610 -23.51 12.90 5.11
CA TRP A 610 -23.96 11.93 6.12
C TRP A 610 -24.51 10.69 5.43
N GLU A 611 -24.14 9.54 5.94
CA GLU A 611 -24.66 8.27 5.51
C GLU A 611 -25.13 7.46 6.72
N TYR A 612 -26.28 6.82 6.60
CA TYR A 612 -26.87 5.98 7.63
C TYR A 612 -27.27 4.66 7.02
N GLY A 613 -27.04 3.57 7.71
CA GLY A 613 -27.44 2.26 7.28
C GLY A 613 -27.97 1.42 8.43
N ILE A 614 -29.02 0.66 8.16
CA ILE A 614 -29.54 -0.36 9.06
C ILE A 614 -29.66 -1.68 8.31
N TYR A 615 -29.41 -2.77 9.00
CA TYR A 615 -29.56 -4.10 8.40
C TYR A 615 -30.06 -5.11 9.42
N ALA A 616 -30.72 -6.14 8.88
CA ALA A 616 -31.15 -7.29 9.64
C ALA A 616 -31.00 -8.56 8.81
N GLY A 617 -30.57 -9.65 9.43
CA GLY A 617 -30.37 -10.92 8.75
C GLY A 617 -30.71 -12.12 9.62
N PRO A 618 -31.86 -12.77 9.40
CA PRO A 618 -32.16 -14.06 10.02
C PRO A 618 -31.30 -15.15 9.38
N THR A 619 -30.82 -16.08 10.22
CA THR A 619 -30.15 -17.31 9.81
C THR A 619 -30.91 -18.49 10.40
N LEU A 620 -31.26 -19.44 9.55
CA LEU A 620 -32.00 -20.63 9.90
C LEU A 620 -31.18 -21.88 9.57
N ASN A 621 -30.83 -22.67 10.57
CA ASN A 621 -30.12 -23.94 10.42
C ASN A 621 -31.13 -25.08 10.62
N VAL A 622 -31.26 -25.99 9.66
CA VAL A 622 -32.20 -27.11 9.68
C VAL A 622 -31.51 -28.44 9.36
N MET A 623 -32.20 -29.55 9.59
CA MET A 623 -31.73 -30.91 9.25
C MET A 623 -30.36 -31.24 9.83
N GLN A 624 -30.16 -31.04 11.13
CA GLN A 624 -28.90 -31.29 11.83
C GLN A 624 -27.73 -30.48 11.21
N ASN A 625 -28.00 -29.20 10.92
CA ASN A 625 -27.06 -28.25 10.28
C ASN A 625 -26.61 -28.61 8.85
N LYS A 626 -27.32 -29.54 8.17
CA LYS A 626 -27.04 -29.89 6.79
C LYS A 626 -27.52 -28.84 5.80
N LEU A 627 -28.48 -28.02 6.19
CA LEU A 627 -29.06 -26.98 5.36
C LEU A 627 -29.17 -25.69 6.15
N ARG A 628 -28.66 -24.62 5.57
CA ARG A 628 -28.67 -23.28 6.15
C ARG A 628 -29.28 -22.27 5.20
N PHE A 629 -30.20 -21.47 5.70
CA PHE A 629 -30.77 -20.32 5.00
C PHE A 629 -30.32 -19.03 5.69
N ASN A 630 -29.83 -18.10 4.90
CA ASN A 630 -29.49 -16.77 5.35
C ASN A 630 -30.14 -15.76 4.39
N VAL A 631 -30.89 -14.83 4.93
CA VAL A 631 -31.48 -13.71 4.19
C VAL A 631 -31.08 -12.44 4.92
N THR A 632 -30.45 -11.51 4.22
CA THR A 632 -30.05 -10.24 4.80
C THR A 632 -30.62 -9.09 4.00
N MET A 633 -31.19 -8.12 4.69
CA MET A 633 -31.68 -6.87 4.12
C MET A 633 -30.92 -5.71 4.73
N ARG A 634 -30.59 -4.73 3.90
CA ARG A 634 -29.97 -3.49 4.31
C ARG A 634 -30.67 -2.32 3.63
N MET A 635 -30.77 -1.21 4.36
CA MET A 635 -31.21 0.10 3.88
C MET A 635 -30.17 1.13 4.28
N ASP A 636 -29.68 1.88 3.31
CA ASP A 636 -28.78 3.02 3.48
C ASP A 636 -29.49 4.30 3.11
#